data_14ae3987dcada1796a07aa9d4377c6cd
#
_entry.id   14ae3987dcada1796a07aa9d4377c6cd
#
_cell.length_a   1.000
_cell.length_b   1.000
_cell.length_c   1.000
_cell.angle_alpha   90.00
_cell.angle_beta   90.00
_cell.angle_gamma   90.00
#
_symmetry.space_group_name_H-M   'P 1'
#
loop_
_entity.id
_entity.type
_entity.pdbx_description
1 polymer ?
#
loop_
_entity_poly.entity_id
_entity_poly.type
_entity_poly.pdbx_seq_one_letter_code
_entity_poly.pdbx_strand_id
1 'polypeptide(L)'
;PFVAPLGKFARLVLKVCIPAAVVILAVVYPARVASTSSDITYYYGTSHIFGSDTRLGQDMDKVKEVFGNSDTYVVLVPRGEVSEEQALSNELKALPEVKSIQSYVDVASPYIPTGMAEKDTLDLVEGEHYSRLVLTVTAPYEGPSTFKLVKKIRCIADKHYPGKAMLAGEGVSTTDLKDTITVDKGKVDLIAVVAVFAVLLLATKSLSLPIILVLVIETSIWINFAAPLYTGMHEFFLAYLIVSSIQLGVAVDYGILIADRYREDRVTMHKREALLETMEACTIPVLTSGSVLLISGFLIHAISSHGVLKQIGWFLGVGVSISLVAVLFALPGFLYVLDGLIGKTTLKAHFLPKDAQDPVSDTTEASAADGSAQ
;
A
#
# COMPACT_ATOMS: atom_id res chain seq x y z
N PRO A 1 -23.47 29.63 -14.85
CA PRO A 1 -22.19 28.96 -14.90
C PRO A 1 -21.21 29.63 -13.94
N PHE A 2 -20.98 28.97 -12.80
CA PHE A 2 -20.04 29.45 -11.74
C PHE A 2 -18.59 29.09 -12.05
N VAL A 3 -18.26 28.76 -13.29
CA VAL A 3 -16.92 28.28 -13.65
C VAL A 3 -16.17 29.43 -14.31
N ALA A 4 -15.13 29.92 -13.61
CA ALA A 4 -14.19 30.87 -14.18
C ALA A 4 -13.51 30.26 -15.41
N PRO A 5 -13.19 31.07 -16.46
CA PRO A 5 -12.53 30.56 -17.65
C PRO A 5 -11.18 29.94 -17.26
N LEU A 6 -11.09 28.60 -17.34
CA LEU A 6 -9.90 27.80 -17.01
C LEU A 6 -8.72 28.02 -17.98
N GLY A 7 -8.91 28.82 -19.01
CA GLY A 7 -7.87 29.12 -20.00
C GLY A 7 -6.57 29.73 -19.42
N LYS A 8 -6.63 30.36 -18.23
CA LYS A 8 -5.42 30.77 -17.50
C LYS A 8 -4.72 29.58 -16.87
N PHE A 9 -5.50 28.63 -16.31
CA PHE A 9 -4.96 27.41 -15.71
C PHE A 9 -4.37 26.46 -16.77
N ALA A 10 -5.08 26.22 -17.87
CA ALA A 10 -4.60 25.41 -18.98
C ALA A 10 -3.28 25.97 -19.57
N ARG A 11 -3.17 27.31 -19.69
CA ARG A 11 -1.92 27.97 -20.11
C ARG A 11 -0.81 27.83 -19.09
N LEU A 12 -1.09 27.82 -17.78
CA LEU A 12 -0.12 27.52 -16.74
C LEU A 12 0.37 26.10 -16.85
N VAL A 13 -0.57 25.13 -16.98
CA VAL A 13 -0.23 23.72 -17.18
C VAL A 13 0.68 23.54 -18.38
N LEU A 14 0.38 24.15 -19.50
CA LEU A 14 1.21 24.07 -20.71
C LEU A 14 2.66 24.57 -20.50
N LYS A 15 2.87 25.56 -19.63
CA LYS A 15 4.21 26.06 -19.29
C LYS A 15 4.98 25.12 -18.35
N VAL A 16 4.27 24.43 -17.45
CA VAL A 16 4.84 23.62 -16.37
C VAL A 16 4.88 22.13 -16.71
N CYS A 17 4.09 21.66 -17.67
CA CYS A 17 3.92 20.22 -17.93
C CYS A 17 5.23 19.52 -18.33
N ILE A 18 6.08 20.15 -19.16
CA ILE A 18 7.36 19.54 -19.55
C ILE A 18 8.31 19.45 -18.36
N PRO A 19 8.60 20.54 -17.59
CA PRO A 19 9.34 20.41 -16.34
C PRO A 19 8.76 19.38 -15.38
N ALA A 20 7.44 19.31 -15.21
CA ALA A 20 6.79 18.35 -14.33
C ALA A 20 7.02 16.90 -14.80
N ALA A 21 6.93 16.64 -16.11
CA ALA A 21 7.23 15.32 -16.66
C ALA A 21 8.69 14.92 -16.43
N VAL A 22 9.64 15.85 -16.58
CA VAL A 22 11.05 15.63 -16.29
C VAL A 22 11.28 15.33 -14.81
N VAL A 23 10.61 16.05 -13.90
CA VAL A 23 10.67 15.80 -12.45
C VAL A 23 10.16 14.41 -12.12
N ILE A 24 9.01 14.01 -12.66
CA ILE A 24 8.49 12.64 -12.46
C ILE A 24 9.52 11.61 -12.92
N LEU A 25 10.10 11.74 -14.12
CA LEU A 25 11.13 10.82 -14.61
C LEU A 25 12.36 10.76 -13.70
N ALA A 26 12.80 11.89 -13.17
CA ALA A 26 13.95 11.94 -12.26
C ALA A 26 13.62 11.28 -10.91
N VAL A 27 12.37 11.34 -10.46
CA VAL A 27 11.91 10.82 -9.16
C VAL A 27 11.49 9.35 -9.23
N VAL A 28 11.19 8.77 -10.41
CA VAL A 28 10.80 7.35 -10.58
C VAL A 28 11.71 6.41 -9.80
N TYR A 29 13.01 6.45 -10.09
CA TYR A 29 13.97 5.53 -9.49
C TYR A 29 14.15 5.76 -7.99
N PRO A 30 14.44 6.98 -7.49
CA PRO A 30 14.58 7.20 -6.05
C PRO A 30 13.29 6.93 -5.28
N ALA A 31 12.10 7.26 -5.80
CA ALA A 31 10.84 6.96 -5.16
C ALA A 31 10.61 5.44 -5.05
N ARG A 32 10.92 4.68 -6.11
CA ARG A 32 10.82 3.21 -6.09
C ARG A 32 11.76 2.61 -5.04
N VAL A 33 13.01 3.03 -5.00
CA VAL A 33 13.98 2.56 -4.01
C VAL A 33 13.54 2.92 -2.60
N ALA A 34 13.09 4.16 -2.38
CA ALA A 34 12.63 4.62 -1.08
C ALA A 34 11.39 3.85 -0.59
N SER A 35 10.38 3.65 -1.46
CA SER A 35 9.14 2.93 -1.10
C SER A 35 9.32 1.44 -0.82
N THR A 36 10.46 0.86 -1.23
CA THR A 36 10.80 -0.55 -0.99
C THR A 36 11.95 -0.71 0.01
N SER A 37 12.35 0.36 0.68
CA SER A 37 13.43 0.33 1.66
C SER A 37 13.09 -0.60 2.83
N SER A 38 14.08 -1.39 3.26
CA SER A 38 13.98 -2.21 4.47
C SER A 38 13.89 -1.40 5.76
N ASP A 39 14.19 -0.09 5.69
CA ASP A 39 14.14 0.82 6.84
C ASP A 39 12.71 1.29 7.15
N ILE A 40 11.75 1.10 6.21
CA ILE A 40 10.34 1.29 6.49
C ILE A 40 9.86 0.18 7.42
N THR A 41 9.39 0.57 8.59
CA THR A 41 8.86 -0.37 9.59
C THR A 41 7.35 -0.42 9.52
N TYR A 42 6.83 -1.65 9.47
CA TYR A 42 5.38 -1.89 9.42
C TYR A 42 4.87 -2.46 10.73
N TYR A 43 3.67 -2.02 11.12
CA TYR A 43 2.86 -2.70 12.11
C TYR A 43 1.99 -3.75 11.44
N TYR A 44 2.08 -4.99 11.91
CA TYR A 44 1.33 -6.13 11.41
C TYR A 44 0.24 -6.59 12.37
N GLY A 45 0.45 -6.35 13.67
CA GLY A 45 -0.44 -6.75 14.75
C GLY A 45 -1.45 -5.68 15.16
N THR A 46 -2.17 -6.00 16.22
CA THR A 46 -3.24 -5.15 16.77
C THR A 46 -2.77 -4.21 17.88
N SER A 47 -1.55 -4.38 18.35
CA SER A 47 -1.00 -3.72 19.54
C SER A 47 -0.89 -2.19 19.44
N HIS A 48 -0.85 -1.64 18.23
CA HIS A 48 -0.72 -0.19 17.99
C HIS A 48 -1.98 0.44 17.38
N ILE A 49 -3.11 -0.29 17.36
CA ILE A 49 -4.37 0.20 16.78
C ILE A 49 -4.89 1.42 17.54
N PHE A 50 -4.73 1.45 18.86
CA PHE A 50 -5.15 2.56 19.71
C PHE A 50 -3.92 3.28 20.25
N GLY A 51 -3.79 4.56 19.90
CA GLY A 51 -2.71 5.41 20.37
C GLY A 51 -2.89 5.85 21.82
N SER A 52 -1.83 6.42 22.41
CA SER A 52 -1.83 6.98 23.79
C SER A 52 -2.80 8.17 23.97
N ASP A 53 -3.43 8.66 22.88
CA ASP A 53 -4.51 9.65 22.90
C ASP A 53 -5.87 9.03 23.26
N THR A 54 -5.99 7.70 23.25
CA THR A 54 -7.19 6.96 23.61
C THR A 54 -7.10 6.39 25.03
N ARG A 55 -8.27 6.15 25.66
CA ARG A 55 -8.33 5.53 26.99
C ARG A 55 -7.69 4.15 27.00
N LEU A 56 -7.98 3.32 25.98
CA LEU A 56 -7.42 1.98 25.89
C LEU A 56 -5.88 2.02 25.71
N GLY A 57 -5.38 2.92 24.87
CA GLY A 57 -3.92 3.10 24.71
C GLY A 57 -3.24 3.53 26.01
N GLN A 58 -3.84 4.47 26.77
CA GLN A 58 -3.32 4.89 28.09
C GLN A 58 -3.31 3.75 29.09
N ASP A 59 -4.37 2.92 29.12
CA ASP A 59 -4.43 1.78 30.03
C ASP A 59 -3.40 0.71 29.64
N MET A 60 -3.19 0.45 28.34
CA MET A 60 -2.14 -0.44 27.84
C MET A 60 -0.73 0.08 28.20
N ASP A 61 -0.47 1.38 28.05
CA ASP A 61 0.81 1.99 28.39
C ASP A 61 1.10 1.86 29.89
N LYS A 62 0.10 2.05 30.76
CA LYS A 62 0.22 1.84 32.21
C LYS A 62 0.54 0.38 32.57
N VAL A 63 -0.16 -0.56 31.95
CA VAL A 63 0.10 -1.99 32.15
C VAL A 63 1.54 -2.31 31.77
N LYS A 64 1.98 -1.78 30.63
CA LYS A 64 3.37 -1.97 30.15
C LYS A 64 4.41 -1.31 31.05
N GLU A 65 4.11 -0.15 31.61
CA GLU A 65 4.99 0.56 32.56
C GLU A 65 5.16 -0.24 33.86
N VAL A 66 4.09 -0.83 34.39
CA VAL A 66 4.09 -1.54 35.68
C VAL A 66 4.64 -2.97 35.54
N PHE A 67 4.22 -3.70 34.52
CA PHE A 67 4.53 -5.14 34.36
C PHE A 67 5.60 -5.44 33.32
N GLY A 68 6.02 -4.43 32.53
CA GLY A 68 6.92 -4.59 31.40
C GLY A 68 6.23 -5.18 30.18
N ASN A 69 7.01 -5.42 29.11
CA ASN A 69 6.53 -6.18 27.97
C ASN A 69 6.41 -7.65 28.36
N SER A 70 5.24 -8.24 28.12
CA SER A 70 5.01 -9.66 28.37
C SER A 70 4.07 -10.19 27.30
N ASP A 71 4.43 -11.32 26.69
CA ASP A 71 3.59 -12.05 25.75
C ASP A 71 3.57 -13.53 26.12
N THR A 72 2.55 -14.25 25.68
CA THR A 72 2.36 -15.66 25.95
C THR A 72 2.41 -16.45 24.67
N TYR A 73 3.38 -17.36 24.56
CA TYR A 73 3.49 -18.29 23.44
C TYR A 73 3.13 -19.69 23.90
N VAL A 74 2.55 -20.46 23.00
CA VAL A 74 2.17 -21.86 23.24
C VAL A 74 2.87 -22.72 22.20
N VAL A 75 3.66 -23.68 22.68
CA VAL A 75 4.24 -24.74 21.85
C VAL A 75 3.42 -25.99 22.07
N LEU A 76 2.87 -26.57 21.01
CA LEU A 76 2.19 -27.84 21.02
C LEU A 76 3.09 -28.90 20.41
N VAL A 77 3.29 -29.98 21.13
CA VAL A 77 4.11 -31.16 20.70
C VAL A 77 3.30 -32.45 20.84
N PRO A 78 3.56 -33.48 20.06
CA PRO A 78 2.91 -34.78 20.23
C PRO A 78 3.12 -35.33 21.63
N ARG A 79 2.03 -35.82 22.22
CA ARG A 79 2.06 -36.41 23.57
C ARG A 79 2.79 -37.76 23.60
N GLY A 80 3.46 -38.05 24.72
CA GLY A 80 4.02 -39.36 25.04
C GLY A 80 5.54 -39.44 25.11
N GLU A 81 6.28 -38.41 24.67
CA GLU A 81 7.73 -38.37 24.69
C GLU A 81 8.24 -37.44 25.83
N VAL A 82 8.02 -37.86 27.10
CA VAL A 82 8.30 -37.03 28.29
C VAL A 82 9.76 -36.57 28.38
N SER A 83 10.71 -37.45 27.98
CA SER A 83 12.15 -37.09 27.97
C SER A 83 12.48 -36.01 26.95
N GLU A 84 11.85 -36.06 25.77
CA GLU A 84 12.06 -35.09 24.72
C GLU A 84 11.38 -33.76 25.07
N GLU A 85 10.17 -33.81 25.66
CA GLU A 85 9.48 -32.63 26.19
C GLU A 85 10.30 -31.92 27.27
N GLN A 86 10.94 -32.68 28.19
CA GLN A 86 11.84 -32.13 29.21
C GLN A 86 13.07 -31.48 28.58
N ALA A 87 13.66 -32.10 27.56
CA ALA A 87 14.83 -31.56 26.88
C ALA A 87 14.46 -30.25 26.16
N LEU A 88 13.30 -30.22 25.47
CA LEU A 88 12.74 -29.04 24.84
C LEU A 88 12.50 -27.93 25.86
N SER A 89 11.81 -28.22 26.98
CA SER A 89 11.54 -27.24 28.03
C SER A 89 12.84 -26.64 28.59
N ASN A 90 13.85 -27.46 28.83
CA ASN A 90 15.15 -27.01 29.35
C ASN A 90 15.89 -26.11 28.34
N GLU A 91 15.87 -26.45 27.04
CA GLU A 91 16.52 -25.64 26.01
C GLU A 91 15.78 -24.29 25.81
N LEU A 92 14.45 -24.28 25.88
CA LEU A 92 13.64 -23.06 25.82
C LEU A 92 13.85 -22.16 27.06
N LYS A 93 13.98 -22.73 28.28
CA LYS A 93 14.30 -21.97 29.50
C LYS A 93 15.66 -21.31 29.46
N ALA A 94 16.60 -21.82 28.68
CA ALA A 94 17.92 -21.21 28.51
C ALA A 94 17.90 -19.90 27.69
N LEU A 95 16.77 -19.58 27.03
CA LEU A 95 16.62 -18.32 26.33
C LEU A 95 16.38 -17.17 27.32
N PRO A 96 17.14 -16.08 27.25
CA PRO A 96 17.04 -14.96 28.20
C PRO A 96 15.68 -14.24 28.11
N GLU A 97 15.00 -14.33 26.99
CA GLU A 97 13.69 -13.73 26.78
C GLU A 97 12.55 -14.55 27.39
N VAL A 98 12.79 -15.83 27.77
CA VAL A 98 11.77 -16.71 28.36
C VAL A 98 11.79 -16.55 29.88
N LYS A 99 10.69 -16.04 30.43
CA LYS A 99 10.53 -15.79 31.87
C LYS A 99 10.09 -17.04 32.63
N SER A 100 9.17 -17.78 32.09
CA SER A 100 8.65 -19.03 32.67
C SER A 100 8.07 -19.93 31.60
N ILE A 101 8.10 -21.23 31.88
CA ILE A 101 7.41 -22.26 31.09
C ILE A 101 6.50 -23.03 32.02
N GLN A 102 5.29 -23.30 31.57
CA GLN A 102 4.33 -24.22 32.19
C GLN A 102 4.04 -25.33 31.21
N SER A 103 4.51 -26.52 31.52
CA SER A 103 4.28 -27.75 30.76
C SER A 103 4.01 -28.91 31.71
N TYR A 104 3.63 -30.07 31.19
CA TYR A 104 3.47 -31.26 32.00
C TYR A 104 4.72 -31.56 32.83
N VAL A 105 5.87 -31.57 32.20
CA VAL A 105 7.15 -31.91 32.87
C VAL A 105 7.59 -30.87 33.89
N ASP A 106 7.09 -29.65 33.79
CA ASP A 106 7.41 -28.54 34.72
C ASP A 106 6.46 -28.48 35.93
N VAL A 107 5.20 -28.86 35.76
CA VAL A 107 4.15 -28.76 36.78
C VAL A 107 4.01 -30.09 37.54
N ALA A 108 3.94 -31.22 36.81
CA ALA A 108 3.71 -32.53 37.41
C ALA A 108 5.01 -33.27 37.76
N SER A 109 6.18 -32.79 37.36
CA SER A 109 7.48 -33.49 37.41
C SER A 109 7.52 -34.74 36.54
N PRO A 110 8.57 -35.03 35.78
CA PRO A 110 8.69 -36.17 34.90
C PRO A 110 8.65 -37.53 35.63
N TYR A 111 8.72 -37.51 36.96
CA TYR A 111 8.71 -38.73 37.83
C TYR A 111 7.33 -39.07 38.37
N ILE A 112 6.32 -38.21 38.21
CA ILE A 112 4.94 -38.49 38.68
C ILE A 112 4.13 -39.03 37.50
N PRO A 113 3.63 -40.27 37.57
CA PRO A 113 2.73 -40.81 36.55
C PRO A 113 1.51 -39.95 36.41
N THR A 114 1.03 -39.77 35.15
CA THR A 114 -0.15 -38.96 34.81
C THR A 114 -1.40 -39.30 35.61
N GLY A 115 -1.54 -40.56 36.07
CA GLY A 115 -2.67 -40.99 36.92
C GLY A 115 -2.62 -40.51 38.37
N MET A 116 -1.54 -39.88 38.83
CA MET A 116 -1.38 -39.31 40.20
C MET A 116 -1.42 -37.79 40.23
N ALA A 117 -1.36 -37.11 39.08
CA ALA A 117 -1.47 -35.65 39.02
C ALA A 117 -2.95 -35.23 39.07
N GLU A 118 -3.20 -34.07 39.64
CA GLU A 118 -4.54 -33.49 39.76
C GLU A 118 -5.12 -33.23 38.34
N LYS A 119 -6.31 -33.76 38.10
CA LYS A 119 -6.92 -33.78 36.76
C LYS A 119 -7.08 -32.38 36.17
N ASP A 120 -7.50 -31.42 36.99
CA ASP A 120 -7.70 -30.03 36.56
C ASP A 120 -6.39 -29.35 36.11
N THR A 121 -5.27 -29.72 36.69
CA THR A 121 -3.93 -29.24 36.31
C THR A 121 -3.42 -29.91 35.04
N LEU A 122 -3.72 -31.21 34.89
CA LEU A 122 -3.37 -31.95 33.67
C LEU A 122 -4.13 -31.45 32.44
N ASP A 123 -5.43 -31.18 32.58
CA ASP A 123 -6.27 -30.69 31.50
C ASP A 123 -5.79 -29.30 30.97
N LEU A 124 -5.01 -28.58 31.77
CA LEU A 124 -4.39 -27.30 31.35
C LEU A 124 -3.15 -27.49 30.46
N VAL A 125 -2.41 -28.59 30.60
CA VAL A 125 -1.10 -28.80 29.94
C VAL A 125 -1.09 -29.99 28.99
N GLU A 126 -2.02 -30.93 29.10
CA GLU A 126 -2.16 -32.08 28.23
C GLU A 126 -3.53 -32.12 27.55
N GLY A 127 -3.52 -32.27 26.22
CA GLY A 127 -4.70 -32.58 25.42
C GLY A 127 -4.74 -34.08 25.06
N GLU A 128 -5.70 -34.47 24.24
CA GLU A 128 -5.86 -35.88 23.80
C GLU A 128 -4.64 -36.35 22.99
N HIS A 129 -4.12 -35.55 22.11
CA HIS A 129 -3.03 -35.88 21.18
C HIS A 129 -1.75 -35.05 21.36
N TYR A 130 -1.84 -33.93 22.04
CA TYR A 130 -0.75 -32.98 22.17
C TYR A 130 -0.51 -32.57 23.61
N SER A 131 0.75 -32.41 23.97
CA SER A 131 1.21 -31.72 25.17
C SER A 131 1.43 -30.25 24.87
N ARG A 132 1.12 -29.37 25.83
CA ARG A 132 1.17 -27.91 25.71
C ARG A 132 2.20 -27.31 26.63
N LEU A 133 3.19 -26.61 26.04
CA LEU A 133 4.14 -25.80 26.77
C LEU A 133 3.72 -24.33 26.64
N VAL A 134 3.34 -23.70 27.75
CA VAL A 134 2.96 -22.28 27.80
C VAL A 134 4.15 -21.47 28.24
N LEU A 135 4.69 -20.65 27.35
CA LEU A 135 5.86 -19.80 27.58
C LEU A 135 5.41 -18.39 27.87
N THR A 136 5.85 -17.82 28.98
CA THR A 136 5.75 -16.37 29.20
C THR A 136 7.08 -15.74 28.77
N VAL A 137 7.03 -14.86 27.78
CA VAL A 137 8.22 -14.22 27.22
C VAL A 137 8.24 -12.72 27.51
N THR A 138 9.45 -12.18 27.68
CA THR A 138 9.68 -10.74 27.88
C THR A 138 9.99 -10.10 26.53
N ALA A 139 9.00 -10.01 25.66
CA ALA A 139 9.12 -9.42 24.34
C ALA A 139 7.89 -8.56 24.03
N PRO A 140 8.00 -7.52 23.20
CA PRO A 140 6.83 -6.82 22.68
C PRO A 140 6.04 -7.74 21.74
N TYR A 141 4.77 -7.41 21.49
CA TYR A 141 3.93 -8.20 20.56
C TYR A 141 4.45 -8.20 19.12
N GLU A 142 5.23 -7.19 18.73
CA GLU A 142 5.85 -7.11 17.41
C GLU A 142 7.18 -6.36 17.43
N GLY A 143 7.97 -6.54 16.38
CA GLY A 143 9.25 -5.89 16.20
C GLY A 143 10.41 -6.86 15.95
N PRO A 144 11.61 -6.34 15.61
CA PRO A 144 12.76 -7.18 15.24
C PRO A 144 13.19 -8.18 16.31
N SER A 145 13.03 -7.83 17.61
CA SER A 145 13.32 -8.72 18.73
C SER A 145 12.37 -9.91 18.78
N THR A 146 11.07 -9.65 18.66
CA THR A 146 10.01 -10.67 18.63
C THR A 146 10.17 -11.62 17.44
N PHE A 147 10.42 -11.09 16.25
CA PHE A 147 10.63 -11.89 15.04
C PHE A 147 11.87 -12.81 15.17
N LYS A 148 12.93 -12.34 15.80
CA LYS A 148 14.11 -13.17 16.08
C LYS A 148 13.82 -14.24 17.13
N LEU A 149 13.09 -13.90 18.19
CA LEU A 149 12.72 -14.82 19.26
C LEU A 149 11.84 -15.95 18.72
N VAL A 150 10.79 -15.61 17.95
CA VAL A 150 9.89 -16.61 17.33
C VAL A 150 10.67 -17.58 16.44
N LYS A 151 11.61 -17.08 15.63
CA LYS A 151 12.46 -17.93 14.79
C LYS A 151 13.35 -18.86 15.61
N LYS A 152 13.93 -18.36 16.74
CA LYS A 152 14.73 -19.19 17.64
C LYS A 152 13.89 -20.30 18.28
N ILE A 153 12.69 -19.95 18.80
CA ILE A 153 11.79 -20.93 19.42
C ILE A 153 11.38 -21.99 18.40
N ARG A 154 11.04 -21.62 17.16
CA ARG A 154 10.72 -22.58 16.09
C ARG A 154 11.89 -23.51 15.80
N CYS A 155 13.10 -22.96 15.67
CA CYS A 155 14.28 -23.75 15.39
C CYS A 155 14.55 -24.79 16.51
N ILE A 156 14.36 -24.40 17.77
CA ILE A 156 14.51 -25.30 18.92
C ILE A 156 13.38 -26.36 18.91
N ALA A 157 12.14 -25.96 18.69
CA ALA A 157 11.01 -26.88 18.65
C ALA A 157 11.15 -27.89 17.50
N ASP A 158 11.56 -27.45 16.31
CA ASP A 158 11.80 -28.34 15.16
C ASP A 158 13.00 -29.28 15.35
N LYS A 159 13.99 -28.89 16.13
CA LYS A 159 15.12 -29.78 16.48
C LYS A 159 14.67 -30.98 17.29
N HIS A 160 13.76 -30.79 18.25
CA HIS A 160 13.24 -31.84 19.12
C HIS A 160 12.06 -32.60 18.49
N TYR A 161 11.19 -31.92 17.74
CA TYR A 161 10.00 -32.48 17.10
C TYR A 161 9.92 -32.05 15.62
N PRO A 162 10.74 -32.61 14.72
CA PRO A 162 10.84 -32.18 13.33
C PRO A 162 9.49 -32.19 12.59
N GLY A 163 8.99 -31.01 12.19
CA GLY A 163 7.74 -30.85 11.45
C GLY A 163 6.45 -31.24 12.22
N LYS A 164 6.55 -31.48 13.54
CA LYS A 164 5.39 -31.88 14.37
C LYS A 164 5.05 -30.84 15.43
N ALA A 165 5.96 -29.95 15.74
CA ALA A 165 5.73 -28.88 16.71
C ALA A 165 4.91 -27.76 16.07
N MET A 166 3.93 -27.23 16.82
CA MET A 166 3.13 -26.08 16.42
C MET A 166 3.36 -24.97 17.43
N LEU A 167 3.54 -23.74 16.94
CA LEU A 167 3.78 -22.57 17.78
C LEU A 167 2.66 -21.55 17.55
N ALA A 168 2.07 -21.06 18.62
CA ALA A 168 1.00 -20.05 18.62
C ALA A 168 1.27 -18.95 19.64
N GLY A 169 0.68 -17.78 19.45
CA GLY A 169 0.82 -16.59 20.30
C GLY A 169 0.64 -15.32 19.47
N GLU A 170 0.47 -14.16 20.12
CA GLU A 170 0.27 -12.91 19.37
C GLU A 170 1.52 -12.53 18.58
N GLY A 171 2.70 -12.53 19.21
CA GLY A 171 3.96 -12.27 18.51
C GLY A 171 4.31 -13.31 17.44
N VAL A 172 3.82 -14.55 17.60
CA VAL A 172 3.96 -15.60 16.58
C VAL A 172 3.08 -15.31 15.38
N SER A 173 1.80 -15.01 15.62
CA SER A 173 0.84 -14.65 14.57
C SER A 173 1.29 -13.40 13.79
N THR A 174 1.81 -12.40 14.48
CA THR A 174 2.36 -11.19 13.88
C THR A 174 3.59 -11.48 13.00
N THR A 175 4.45 -12.43 13.45
CA THR A 175 5.61 -12.88 12.66
C THR A 175 5.18 -13.60 11.38
N ASP A 176 4.21 -14.51 11.49
CA ASP A 176 3.71 -15.28 10.35
C ASP A 176 2.98 -14.39 9.35
N LEU A 177 2.18 -13.46 9.85
CA LEU A 177 1.53 -12.45 9.05
C LEU A 177 2.55 -11.62 8.27
N LYS A 178 3.60 -11.13 8.96
CA LYS A 178 4.69 -10.38 8.32
C LYS A 178 5.36 -11.19 7.21
N ASP A 179 5.74 -12.45 7.48
CA ASP A 179 6.47 -13.26 6.52
C ASP A 179 5.60 -13.60 5.30
N THR A 180 4.31 -13.92 5.50
CA THR A 180 3.34 -14.15 4.41
C THR A 180 3.10 -12.89 3.59
N ILE A 181 2.80 -11.79 4.24
CA ILE A 181 2.45 -10.52 3.60
C ILE A 181 3.62 -9.95 2.79
N THR A 182 4.85 -10.05 3.31
CA THR A 182 6.04 -9.53 2.60
C THR A 182 6.23 -10.23 1.25
N VAL A 183 5.92 -11.52 1.19
CA VAL A 183 5.98 -12.29 -0.07
C VAL A 183 4.81 -11.95 -1.00
N ASP A 184 3.61 -11.84 -0.45
CA ASP A 184 2.40 -11.65 -1.24
C ASP A 184 2.25 -10.21 -1.77
N LYS A 185 2.76 -9.21 -1.03
CA LYS A 185 2.78 -7.81 -1.48
C LYS A 185 3.32 -7.65 -2.90
N GLY A 186 4.50 -8.21 -3.17
CA GLY A 186 5.12 -8.10 -4.48
C GLY A 186 4.31 -8.77 -5.60
N LYS A 187 3.65 -9.89 -5.30
CA LYS A 187 2.78 -10.58 -6.25
C LYS A 187 1.50 -9.78 -6.52
N VAL A 188 0.86 -9.27 -5.48
CA VAL A 188 -0.37 -8.48 -5.59
C VAL A 188 -0.12 -7.18 -6.35
N ASP A 189 0.95 -6.45 -6.02
CA ASP A 189 1.33 -5.22 -6.74
C ASP A 189 1.57 -5.51 -8.22
N LEU A 190 2.32 -6.57 -8.55
CA LEU A 190 2.56 -6.94 -9.94
C LEU A 190 1.28 -7.31 -10.69
N ILE A 191 0.41 -8.13 -10.09
CA ILE A 191 -0.86 -8.52 -10.69
C ILE A 191 -1.75 -7.31 -10.91
N ALA A 192 -1.82 -6.38 -9.95
CA ALA A 192 -2.59 -5.16 -10.06
C ALA A 192 -2.10 -4.28 -11.23
N VAL A 193 -0.79 -4.06 -11.34
CA VAL A 193 -0.19 -3.29 -12.44
C VAL A 193 -0.46 -3.94 -13.80
N VAL A 194 -0.30 -5.27 -13.90
CA VAL A 194 -0.56 -6.01 -15.14
C VAL A 194 -2.04 -5.94 -15.52
N ALA A 195 -2.94 -6.10 -14.55
CA ALA A 195 -4.38 -6.01 -14.79
C ALA A 195 -4.78 -4.61 -15.27
N VAL A 196 -4.31 -3.56 -14.60
CA VAL A 196 -4.55 -2.16 -15.01
C VAL A 196 -3.97 -1.90 -16.39
N PHE A 197 -2.75 -2.34 -16.66
CA PHE A 197 -2.14 -2.21 -17.97
C PHE A 197 -2.99 -2.88 -19.08
N ALA A 198 -3.49 -4.08 -18.83
CA ALA A 198 -4.34 -4.80 -19.77
C ALA A 198 -5.67 -4.06 -20.02
N VAL A 199 -6.33 -3.56 -18.97
CA VAL A 199 -7.56 -2.77 -19.09
C VAL A 199 -7.30 -1.48 -19.87
N LEU A 200 -6.21 -0.77 -19.56
CA LEU A 200 -5.82 0.44 -20.26
C LEU A 200 -5.54 0.17 -21.75
N LEU A 201 -4.86 -0.94 -22.05
CA LEU A 201 -4.56 -1.35 -23.42
C LEU A 201 -5.84 -1.58 -24.23
N LEU A 202 -6.82 -2.24 -23.63
CA LEU A 202 -8.13 -2.50 -24.26
C LEU A 202 -8.94 -1.21 -24.44
N ALA A 203 -8.97 -0.35 -23.42
CA ALA A 203 -9.71 0.90 -23.41
C ALA A 203 -9.13 1.91 -24.43
N THR A 204 -7.83 2.16 -24.38
CA THR A 204 -7.20 3.18 -25.22
C THR A 204 -6.85 2.70 -26.63
N LYS A 205 -6.80 1.38 -26.84
CA LYS A 205 -6.33 0.76 -28.11
C LYS A 205 -4.97 1.30 -28.56
N SER A 206 -4.14 1.66 -27.62
CA SER A 206 -2.80 2.21 -27.80
C SER A 206 -1.82 1.45 -26.91
N LEU A 207 -0.60 1.23 -27.39
CA LEU A 207 0.44 0.59 -26.57
C LEU A 207 1.20 1.60 -25.70
N SER A 208 1.40 2.82 -26.18
CA SER A 208 2.20 3.83 -25.46
C SER A 208 1.41 4.51 -24.34
N LEU A 209 0.11 4.73 -24.50
CA LEU A 209 -0.71 5.38 -23.48
C LEU A 209 -0.74 4.61 -22.15
N PRO A 210 -0.99 3.29 -22.10
CA PRO A 210 -0.90 2.50 -20.88
C PRO A 210 0.45 2.60 -20.19
N ILE A 211 1.56 2.57 -20.95
CA ILE A 211 2.91 2.69 -20.38
C ILE A 211 3.08 4.04 -19.68
N ILE A 212 2.67 5.12 -20.34
CA ILE A 212 2.77 6.49 -19.78
C ILE A 212 1.88 6.62 -18.54
N LEU A 213 0.63 6.16 -18.61
CA LEU A 213 -0.31 6.25 -17.49
C LEU A 213 0.18 5.47 -16.28
N VAL A 214 0.56 4.20 -16.47
CA VAL A 214 1.08 3.36 -15.38
C VAL A 214 2.34 3.98 -14.78
N LEU A 215 3.26 4.49 -15.60
CA LEU A 215 4.49 5.13 -15.09
C LEU A 215 4.17 6.34 -14.18
N VAL A 216 3.28 7.23 -14.59
CA VAL A 216 2.90 8.42 -13.81
C VAL A 216 2.19 8.03 -12.53
N ILE A 217 1.28 7.05 -12.60
CA ILE A 217 0.48 6.60 -11.47
C ILE A 217 1.33 5.87 -10.45
N GLU A 218 2.11 4.88 -10.88
CA GLU A 218 3.02 4.13 -9.99
C GLU A 218 4.03 5.04 -9.31
N THR A 219 4.58 6.01 -10.03
CA THR A 219 5.48 6.99 -9.42
C THR A 219 4.79 7.76 -8.30
N SER A 220 3.53 8.16 -8.49
CA SER A 220 2.75 8.87 -7.47
C SER A 220 2.51 7.99 -6.24
N ILE A 221 2.26 6.69 -6.42
CA ILE A 221 2.10 5.71 -5.34
C ILE A 221 3.43 5.54 -4.60
N TRP A 222 4.55 5.38 -5.31
CA TRP A 222 5.86 5.24 -4.68
C TRP A 222 6.29 6.48 -3.89
N ILE A 223 5.97 7.69 -4.38
CA ILE A 223 6.22 8.94 -3.64
C ILE A 223 5.41 8.95 -2.33
N ASN A 224 4.14 8.56 -2.37
CA ASN A 224 3.28 8.50 -1.19
C ASN A 224 3.84 7.55 -0.13
N PHE A 225 4.22 6.33 -0.54
CA PHE A 225 4.75 5.30 0.36
C PHE A 225 6.27 5.39 0.62
N ALA A 226 6.96 6.37 0.07
CA ALA A 226 8.31 6.74 0.49
C ALA A 226 8.32 7.71 1.69
N ALA A 227 7.20 8.38 1.99
CA ALA A 227 7.10 9.38 3.06
C ALA A 227 7.53 8.85 4.45
N PRO A 228 7.19 7.62 4.89
CA PRO A 228 7.61 7.06 6.17
C PRO A 228 9.12 6.96 6.34
N LEU A 229 9.86 6.69 5.28
CA LEU A 229 11.32 6.65 5.31
C LEU A 229 11.93 7.98 5.81
N TYR A 230 11.31 9.10 5.45
CA TYR A 230 11.79 10.44 5.80
C TYR A 230 11.19 10.99 7.08
N THR A 231 9.98 10.53 7.44
CA THR A 231 9.26 10.99 8.64
C THR A 231 9.51 10.11 9.86
N GLY A 232 10.07 8.91 9.67
CA GLY A 232 10.24 7.92 10.74
C GLY A 232 8.91 7.34 11.25
N MET A 233 7.82 7.54 10.53
CA MET A 233 6.51 6.99 10.89
C MET A 233 6.46 5.50 10.60
N HIS A 234 5.88 4.73 11.53
CA HIS A 234 5.57 3.33 11.28
C HIS A 234 4.25 3.22 10.53
N GLU A 235 4.21 2.37 9.52
CA GLU A 235 3.01 2.13 8.72
C GLU A 235 2.26 0.89 9.20
N PHE A 236 0.92 0.97 9.23
CA PHE A 236 0.12 -0.25 9.28
C PHE A 236 0.12 -0.90 7.90
N PHE A 237 0.56 -2.13 7.84
CA PHE A 237 0.62 -2.84 6.56
C PHE A 237 -0.74 -2.92 5.85
N LEU A 238 -1.81 -3.09 6.63
CA LEU A 238 -3.17 -3.08 6.10
C LEU A 238 -3.53 -1.74 5.43
N ALA A 239 -3.07 -0.62 6.00
CA ALA A 239 -3.27 0.70 5.41
C ALA A 239 -2.56 0.83 4.06
N TYR A 240 -1.32 0.31 3.96
CA TYR A 240 -0.59 0.25 2.71
C TYR A 240 -1.36 -0.50 1.61
N LEU A 241 -1.82 -1.72 1.88
CA LEU A 241 -2.55 -2.53 0.89
C LEU A 241 -3.83 -1.87 0.40
N ILE A 242 -4.61 -1.32 1.31
CA ILE A 242 -5.89 -0.68 0.98
C ILE A 242 -5.64 0.59 0.16
N VAL A 243 -4.74 1.46 0.63
CA VAL A 243 -4.53 2.76 -0.01
C VAL A 243 -3.84 2.62 -1.36
N SER A 244 -2.85 1.73 -1.51
CA SER A 244 -2.18 1.50 -2.79
C SER A 244 -3.18 1.07 -3.87
N SER A 245 -4.09 0.15 -3.53
CA SER A 245 -5.14 -0.33 -4.44
C SER A 245 -6.14 0.76 -4.81
N ILE A 246 -6.60 1.56 -3.83
CA ILE A 246 -7.53 2.67 -4.07
C ILE A 246 -6.86 3.75 -4.92
N GLN A 247 -5.64 4.15 -4.57
CA GLN A 247 -4.89 5.18 -5.28
C GLN A 247 -4.64 4.79 -6.73
N LEU A 248 -4.28 3.52 -6.99
CA LEU A 248 -4.11 2.99 -8.33
C LEU A 248 -5.39 3.15 -9.15
N GLY A 249 -6.54 2.66 -8.64
CA GLY A 249 -7.82 2.73 -9.35
C GLY A 249 -8.25 4.16 -9.67
N VAL A 250 -8.23 5.02 -8.67
CA VAL A 250 -8.65 6.43 -8.79
C VAL A 250 -7.76 7.22 -9.77
N ALA A 251 -6.44 7.04 -9.68
CA ALA A 251 -5.51 7.77 -10.54
C ALA A 251 -5.60 7.31 -12.00
N VAL A 252 -5.93 6.04 -12.22
CA VAL A 252 -6.19 5.48 -13.57
C VAL A 252 -7.38 6.17 -14.22
N ASP A 253 -8.48 6.34 -13.50
CA ASP A 253 -9.70 6.99 -14.03
C ASP A 253 -9.43 8.44 -14.47
N TYR A 254 -8.67 9.19 -13.68
CA TYR A 254 -8.28 10.56 -14.06
C TYR A 254 -7.34 10.57 -15.28
N GLY A 255 -6.40 9.64 -15.31
CA GLY A 255 -5.46 9.51 -16.41
C GLY A 255 -6.14 9.13 -17.73
N ILE A 256 -7.07 8.18 -17.71
CA ILE A 256 -7.85 7.78 -18.90
C ILE A 256 -8.64 8.97 -19.44
N LEU A 257 -9.35 9.69 -18.57
CA LEU A 257 -10.17 10.82 -18.97
C LEU A 257 -9.36 11.86 -19.77
N ILE A 258 -8.18 12.23 -19.26
CA ILE A 258 -7.30 13.20 -19.94
C ILE A 258 -6.70 12.62 -21.22
N ALA A 259 -6.25 11.36 -21.19
CA ALA A 259 -5.62 10.73 -22.34
C ALA A 259 -6.61 10.52 -23.51
N ASP A 260 -7.83 10.08 -23.23
CA ASP A 260 -8.87 9.87 -24.24
C ASP A 260 -9.33 11.21 -24.84
N ARG A 261 -9.56 12.21 -23.99
CA ARG A 261 -9.92 13.55 -24.47
C ARG A 261 -8.82 14.15 -25.35
N TYR A 262 -7.56 14.04 -24.93
CA TYR A 262 -6.43 14.50 -25.74
C TYR A 262 -6.40 13.80 -27.11
N ARG A 263 -6.62 12.49 -27.13
CA ARG A 263 -6.66 11.72 -28.38
C ARG A 263 -7.79 12.15 -29.31
N GLU A 264 -8.98 12.42 -28.76
CA GLU A 264 -10.13 12.95 -29.52
C GLU A 264 -9.80 14.32 -30.14
N ASP A 265 -9.29 15.25 -29.33
CA ASP A 265 -8.98 16.60 -29.78
C ASP A 265 -7.82 16.61 -30.82
N ARG A 266 -6.88 15.63 -30.74
CA ARG A 266 -5.79 15.49 -31.74
C ARG A 266 -6.23 15.07 -33.13
N VAL A 267 -7.44 14.60 -33.30
CA VAL A 267 -8.00 14.31 -34.65
C VAL A 267 -8.27 15.61 -35.41
N THR A 268 -8.69 16.67 -34.74
CA THR A 268 -9.14 17.93 -35.36
C THR A 268 -8.24 19.13 -35.07
N MET A 269 -7.34 19.04 -34.08
CA MET A 269 -6.53 20.17 -33.61
C MET A 269 -5.03 19.84 -33.60
N HIS A 270 -4.18 20.85 -33.65
CA HIS A 270 -2.75 20.70 -33.43
C HIS A 270 -2.44 20.38 -31.96
N LYS A 271 -1.33 19.71 -31.71
CA LYS A 271 -0.99 19.16 -30.38
C LYS A 271 -1.05 20.17 -29.22
N ARG A 272 -0.75 21.47 -29.47
CA ARG A 272 -0.79 22.50 -28.45
C ARG A 272 -2.23 22.92 -28.14
N GLU A 273 -3.04 23.06 -29.16
CA GLU A 273 -4.44 23.45 -29.06
C GLU A 273 -5.26 22.30 -28.44
N ALA A 274 -5.05 21.07 -28.92
CA ALA A 274 -5.67 19.87 -28.36
C ALA A 274 -5.35 19.74 -26.85
N LEU A 275 -4.10 19.99 -26.44
CA LEU A 275 -3.74 19.93 -25.02
C LEU A 275 -4.44 21.02 -24.19
N LEU A 276 -4.55 22.24 -24.72
CA LEU A 276 -5.26 23.33 -24.04
C LEU A 276 -6.75 22.98 -23.87
N GLU A 277 -7.42 22.55 -24.93
CA GLU A 277 -8.84 22.17 -24.93
C GLU A 277 -9.08 21.00 -23.97
N THR A 278 -8.25 19.96 -24.04
CA THR A 278 -8.29 18.82 -23.13
C THR A 278 -8.20 19.27 -21.66
N MET A 279 -7.26 20.16 -21.33
CA MET A 279 -7.09 20.63 -19.96
C MET A 279 -8.25 21.51 -19.50
N GLU A 280 -8.83 22.33 -20.40
CA GLU A 280 -10.03 23.11 -20.08
C GLU A 280 -11.25 22.21 -19.80
N ALA A 281 -11.42 21.16 -20.57
CA ALA A 281 -12.52 20.22 -20.42
C ALA A 281 -12.39 19.29 -19.21
N CYS A 282 -11.18 18.73 -18.98
CA CYS A 282 -10.98 17.67 -17.99
C CYS A 282 -10.61 18.16 -16.58
N THR A 283 -10.08 19.38 -16.42
CA THR A 283 -9.60 19.85 -15.11
C THR A 283 -10.70 19.88 -14.05
N ILE A 284 -11.89 20.37 -14.39
CA ILE A 284 -13.00 20.47 -13.42
C ILE A 284 -13.49 19.09 -12.96
N PRO A 285 -13.84 18.14 -13.86
CA PRO A 285 -14.25 16.81 -13.45
C PRO A 285 -13.20 16.11 -12.57
N VAL A 286 -11.92 16.19 -12.96
CA VAL A 286 -10.81 15.57 -12.22
C VAL A 286 -10.64 16.21 -10.84
N LEU A 287 -10.61 17.55 -10.74
CA LEU A 287 -10.51 18.25 -9.46
C LEU A 287 -11.72 18.01 -8.56
N THR A 288 -12.92 17.99 -9.11
CA THR A 288 -14.14 17.78 -8.32
C THR A 288 -14.14 16.39 -7.71
N SER A 289 -13.93 15.35 -8.52
CA SER A 289 -13.87 13.97 -8.04
C SER A 289 -12.70 13.74 -7.07
N GLY A 290 -11.51 14.22 -7.44
CA GLY A 290 -10.32 14.08 -6.60
C GLY A 290 -10.43 14.83 -5.27
N SER A 291 -11.03 16.02 -5.26
CA SER A 291 -11.26 16.79 -4.02
C SER A 291 -12.18 16.08 -3.04
N VAL A 292 -13.19 15.37 -3.51
CA VAL A 292 -14.07 14.57 -2.63
C VAL A 292 -13.28 13.51 -1.89
N LEU A 293 -12.44 12.75 -2.61
CA LEU A 293 -11.61 11.71 -2.00
C LEU A 293 -10.52 12.28 -1.09
N LEU A 294 -9.87 13.35 -1.50
CA LEU A 294 -8.86 14.06 -0.71
C LEU A 294 -9.44 14.56 0.61
N ILE A 295 -10.58 15.24 0.56
CA ILE A 295 -11.27 15.75 1.75
C ILE A 295 -11.74 14.58 2.63
N SER A 296 -12.32 13.53 2.04
CA SER A 296 -12.75 12.34 2.78
C SER A 296 -11.57 11.67 3.49
N GLY A 297 -10.41 11.55 2.83
CA GLY A 297 -9.19 11.00 3.43
C GLY A 297 -8.75 11.81 4.66
N PHE A 298 -8.60 13.12 4.53
CA PHE A 298 -8.22 13.97 5.66
C PHE A 298 -9.28 14.04 6.77
N LEU A 299 -10.57 13.96 6.44
CA LEU A 299 -11.63 13.86 7.45
C LEU A 299 -11.53 12.55 8.25
N ILE A 300 -11.32 11.41 7.58
CA ILE A 300 -11.09 10.12 8.27
C ILE A 300 -9.88 10.23 9.19
N HIS A 301 -8.77 10.82 8.73
CA HIS A 301 -7.58 11.05 9.55
C HIS A 301 -7.87 11.90 10.78
N ALA A 302 -8.64 12.98 10.63
CA ALA A 302 -8.91 13.94 11.70
C ALA A 302 -9.91 13.43 12.75
N ILE A 303 -10.91 12.64 12.34
CA ILE A 303 -12.02 12.22 13.19
C ILE A 303 -11.75 10.85 13.85
N SER A 304 -11.01 9.96 13.17
CA SER A 304 -10.83 8.60 13.67
C SER A 304 -9.88 8.53 14.87
N SER A 305 -10.29 7.79 15.90
CA SER A 305 -9.43 7.38 17.01
C SER A 305 -8.75 6.03 16.79
N HIS A 306 -9.15 5.31 15.74
CA HIS A 306 -8.59 4.01 15.38
C HIS A 306 -7.35 4.22 14.50
N GLY A 307 -6.15 3.80 14.95
CA GLY A 307 -4.87 4.09 14.32
C GLY A 307 -4.78 3.67 12.84
N VAL A 308 -5.31 2.48 12.49
CA VAL A 308 -5.33 2.01 11.10
C VAL A 308 -6.18 2.92 10.22
N LEU A 309 -7.39 3.30 10.66
CA LEU A 309 -8.27 4.20 9.91
C LEU A 309 -7.66 5.60 9.78
N LYS A 310 -7.09 6.11 10.88
CA LYS A 310 -6.37 7.40 10.88
C LYS A 310 -5.25 7.42 9.84
N GLN A 311 -4.51 6.33 9.74
CA GLN A 311 -3.41 6.21 8.79
C GLN A 311 -3.90 5.99 7.35
N ILE A 312 -4.94 5.16 7.13
CA ILE A 312 -5.60 5.04 5.83
C ILE A 312 -6.05 6.41 5.34
N GLY A 313 -6.70 7.19 6.21
CA GLY A 313 -7.14 8.55 5.88
C GLY A 313 -5.99 9.47 5.47
N TRP A 314 -4.89 9.44 6.20
CA TRP A 314 -3.69 10.22 5.89
C TRP A 314 -3.10 9.88 4.52
N PHE A 315 -2.76 8.60 4.31
CA PHE A 315 -2.17 8.15 3.06
C PHE A 315 -3.11 8.31 1.86
N LEU A 316 -4.42 8.14 2.07
CA LEU A 316 -5.42 8.40 1.02
C LEU A 316 -5.45 9.87 0.64
N GLY A 317 -5.53 10.78 1.63
CA GLY A 317 -5.54 12.22 1.38
C GLY A 317 -4.26 12.71 0.69
N VAL A 318 -3.09 12.31 1.20
CA VAL A 318 -1.79 12.65 0.62
C VAL A 318 -1.60 12.00 -0.75
N GLY A 319 -1.91 10.71 -0.88
CA GLY A 319 -1.75 9.95 -2.11
C GLY A 319 -2.60 10.50 -3.26
N VAL A 320 -3.88 10.82 -2.99
CA VAL A 320 -4.75 11.45 -3.99
C VAL A 320 -4.24 12.84 -4.37
N SER A 321 -3.72 13.62 -3.41
CA SER A 321 -3.10 14.93 -3.70
C SER A 321 -1.93 14.81 -4.66
N ILE A 322 -1.01 13.88 -4.40
CA ILE A 322 0.15 13.61 -5.25
C ILE A 322 -0.30 13.14 -6.64
N SER A 323 -1.27 12.22 -6.70
CA SER A 323 -1.80 11.71 -7.96
C SER A 323 -2.49 12.80 -8.79
N LEU A 324 -3.28 13.69 -8.17
CA LEU A 324 -3.89 14.83 -8.85
C LEU A 324 -2.84 15.76 -9.45
N VAL A 325 -1.79 16.09 -8.69
CA VAL A 325 -0.70 16.93 -9.20
C VAL A 325 0.02 16.24 -10.36
N ALA A 326 0.32 14.95 -10.25
CA ALA A 326 1.00 14.22 -11.31
C ALA A 326 0.15 14.11 -12.57
N VAL A 327 -1.16 13.82 -12.43
CA VAL A 327 -2.07 13.67 -13.57
C VAL A 327 -2.40 15.03 -14.22
N LEU A 328 -2.53 16.12 -13.46
CA LEU A 328 -2.85 17.44 -14.02
C LEU A 328 -1.62 18.16 -14.60
N PHE A 329 -0.41 17.91 -14.10
CA PHE A 329 0.78 18.65 -14.54
C PHE A 329 1.79 17.80 -15.30
N ALA A 330 2.07 16.56 -14.87
CA ALA A 330 3.10 15.74 -15.52
C ALA A 330 2.54 14.94 -16.69
N LEU A 331 1.35 14.34 -16.56
CA LEU A 331 0.74 13.57 -17.65
C LEU A 331 0.57 14.39 -18.93
N PRO A 332 0.06 15.66 -18.92
CA PRO A 332 0.01 16.50 -20.11
C PRO A 332 1.38 16.70 -20.77
N GLY A 333 2.45 16.78 -19.98
CA GLY A 333 3.81 16.86 -20.48
C GLY A 333 4.24 15.63 -21.27
N PHE A 334 3.95 14.45 -20.75
CA PHE A 334 4.20 13.20 -21.46
C PHE A 334 3.37 13.08 -22.74
N LEU A 335 2.08 13.44 -22.71
CA LEU A 335 1.22 13.43 -23.89
C LEU A 335 1.75 14.38 -24.96
N TYR A 336 2.22 15.58 -24.57
CA TYR A 336 2.75 16.57 -25.50
C TYR A 336 4.09 16.15 -26.12
N VAL A 337 5.01 15.61 -25.32
CA VAL A 337 6.35 15.20 -25.78
C VAL A 337 6.28 13.94 -26.63
N LEU A 338 5.48 12.97 -26.18
CA LEU A 338 5.36 11.65 -26.82
C LEU A 338 4.22 11.57 -27.87
N ASP A 339 3.62 12.71 -28.26
CA ASP A 339 2.51 12.79 -29.21
C ASP A 339 2.75 11.96 -30.49
N GLY A 340 3.94 12.09 -31.08
CA GLY A 340 4.30 11.33 -32.27
C GLY A 340 4.40 9.81 -32.06
N LEU A 341 4.77 9.37 -30.86
CA LEU A 341 4.81 7.94 -30.48
C LEU A 341 3.38 7.43 -30.26
N ILE A 342 2.55 8.22 -29.59
CA ILE A 342 1.15 7.90 -29.33
C ILE A 342 0.39 7.72 -30.63
N GLY A 343 0.56 8.64 -31.61
CA GLY A 343 -0.07 8.53 -32.92
C GLY A 343 0.34 7.29 -33.70
N LYS A 344 1.61 6.83 -33.59
CA LYS A 344 2.10 5.62 -34.25
C LYS A 344 1.65 4.31 -33.61
N THR A 345 1.43 4.31 -32.31
CA THR A 345 1.09 3.11 -31.54
C THR A 345 -0.40 2.94 -31.24
N THR A 346 -1.22 3.93 -31.60
CA THR A 346 -2.68 3.89 -31.43
C THR A 346 -3.34 3.33 -32.70
N LEU A 347 -4.18 2.31 -32.52
CA LEU A 347 -4.92 1.69 -33.63
C LEU A 347 -5.92 2.70 -34.23
N LYS A 348 -5.84 2.92 -35.54
CA LYS A 348 -6.71 3.85 -36.29
C LYS A 348 -6.62 5.31 -35.83
N ALA A 349 -5.49 5.73 -35.24
CA ALA A 349 -5.28 7.14 -34.93
C ALA A 349 -5.03 7.93 -36.24
N HIS A 350 -5.87 8.93 -36.48
CA HIS A 350 -5.71 9.90 -37.57
C HIS A 350 -5.42 11.27 -36.96
N PHE A 351 -4.24 11.44 -36.38
CA PHE A 351 -3.82 12.72 -35.81
C PHE A 351 -3.57 13.75 -36.91
N LEU A 352 -4.01 14.98 -36.68
CA LEU A 352 -3.79 16.07 -37.63
C LEU A 352 -2.27 16.30 -37.83
N PRO A 353 -1.77 16.24 -39.10
CA PRO A 353 -0.35 16.48 -39.39
C PRO A 353 0.05 17.92 -39.01
N LYS A 354 1.35 18.14 -38.77
CA LYS A 354 1.88 19.46 -38.41
C LYS A 354 1.67 20.54 -39.47
N ASP A 355 1.57 20.12 -40.73
CA ASP A 355 1.48 21.03 -41.91
C ASP A 355 0.05 21.16 -42.45
N ALA A 356 -0.95 20.55 -41.81
CA ALA A 356 -2.35 20.71 -42.21
C ALA A 356 -2.89 22.04 -41.68
N GLN A 357 -3.66 22.76 -42.55
CA GLN A 357 -4.45 23.93 -42.12
C GLN A 357 -5.55 23.48 -41.16
N ASP A 358 -5.86 24.30 -40.15
CA ASP A 358 -6.90 23.98 -39.18
C ASP A 358 -8.26 23.97 -39.88
N PRO A 359 -9.05 22.89 -39.78
CA PRO A 359 -10.37 22.81 -40.46
C PRO A 359 -11.37 23.85 -39.93
N VAL A 360 -11.09 24.52 -38.83
CA VAL A 360 -11.95 25.57 -38.26
C VAL A 360 -11.74 26.93 -38.94
N SER A 361 -10.61 27.17 -39.62
CA SER A 361 -10.38 28.44 -40.33
C SER A 361 -11.20 28.57 -41.62
N ASP A 362 -11.55 27.46 -42.29
CA ASP A 362 -12.30 27.47 -43.55
C ASP A 362 -13.79 27.83 -43.39
N THR A 363 -14.39 27.59 -42.22
CA THR A 363 -15.81 27.92 -42.00
C THR A 363 -16.04 29.39 -41.72
N THR A 364 -15.04 30.15 -41.29
CA THR A 364 -15.19 31.58 -41.04
C THR A 364 -14.98 32.43 -42.30
N GLU A 365 -14.16 31.95 -43.26
CA GLU A 365 -13.99 32.65 -44.56
C GLU A 365 -15.14 32.40 -45.54
N ALA A 366 -15.73 31.20 -45.52
CA ALA A 366 -16.90 30.88 -46.36
C ALA A 366 -18.15 31.70 -45.95
N SER A 367 -18.31 32.02 -44.64
CA SER A 367 -19.42 32.84 -44.14
C SER A 367 -19.22 34.35 -44.42
N ALA A 368 -17.98 34.80 -44.59
CA ALA A 368 -17.71 36.20 -44.91
C ALA A 368 -17.83 36.53 -46.41
N ALA A 369 -17.68 35.52 -47.27
CA ALA A 369 -17.79 35.70 -48.71
C ALA A 369 -19.24 35.75 -49.21
N ASP A 370 -20.20 35.16 -48.47
CA ASP A 370 -21.61 35.13 -48.84
C ASP A 370 -22.44 36.34 -48.33
N GLY A 371 -21.82 37.21 -47.47
CA GLY A 371 -22.45 38.44 -46.93
C GLY A 371 -22.24 39.71 -47.78
N SER A 372 -21.50 39.63 -48.91
CA SER A 372 -21.18 40.82 -49.74
C SER A 372 -21.89 40.88 -51.10
N ALA A 373 -22.89 40.00 -51.30
CA ALA A 373 -23.68 39.92 -52.52
C ALA A 373 -25.21 40.02 -52.26
N GLN A 374 -25.64 41.07 -51.53
CA GLN A 374 -27.04 41.53 -51.53
C GLN A 374 -27.07 43.05 -51.41
#